data_358ab0380d8f394d9484b1f705c6ee71
#
_entry.id   358ab0380d8f394d9484b1f705c6ee71
#
_cell.length_a   1.000
_cell.length_b   1.000
_cell.length_c   1.000
_cell.angle_alpha   90.00
_cell.angle_beta   90.00
_cell.angle_gamma   90.00
#
_symmetry.space_group_name_H-M   'P 1'
#
loop_
_entity.id
_entity.type
_entity.pdbx_description
1 polymer ?
#
loop_
_entity_poly.entity_id
_entity_poly.type
_entity_poly.pdbx_seq_one_letter_code
_entity_poly.pdbx_strand_id
1 'polypeptide(L)'
;TKLQETKLQETKLQSAMLGKTWLPGILTGTVAVSLFFVSMVYPPTGIYLPGIKYKYLGVFTPNPFHNATYMAARPFAILAFFKYGELLPVYEQKNAVREHKRDYILFAIYLLLATMTKPSFTIVLVGAAGILMLWRMFRGRFRNFVPTVWLGVCFIPTFMDLLYQFRGVFV
;
A
#
# COMPACT_ATOMS: atom_id res chain seq x y z
N THR A 1 -5.90 -48.25 -17.06
CA THR A 1 -7.30 -48.19 -17.41
C THR A 1 -7.80 -46.75 -17.32
N LYS A 2 -8.80 -46.35 -18.11
CA LYS A 2 -9.29 -44.97 -18.30
C LYS A 2 -9.51 -44.18 -16.99
N LEU A 3 -9.91 -44.81 -15.91
CA LEU A 3 -10.17 -44.18 -14.61
C LEU A 3 -8.88 -43.68 -13.92
N GLN A 4 -7.77 -44.37 -14.11
CA GLN A 4 -6.47 -43.96 -13.57
C GLN A 4 -5.87 -42.78 -14.35
N GLU A 5 -6.08 -42.77 -15.65
CA GLU A 5 -5.61 -41.65 -16.50
C GLU A 5 -6.38 -40.36 -16.20
N THR A 6 -7.72 -40.46 -15.96
CA THR A 6 -8.54 -39.30 -15.56
C THR A 6 -8.09 -38.73 -14.23
N LYS A 7 -7.88 -39.57 -13.22
CA LYS A 7 -7.37 -39.13 -11.90
C LYS A 7 -5.97 -38.51 -11.99
N LEU A 8 -5.10 -39.04 -12.84
CA LEU A 8 -3.76 -38.50 -13.06
C LEU A 8 -3.80 -37.13 -13.74
N GLN A 9 -4.73 -36.95 -14.70
CA GLN A 9 -4.95 -35.63 -15.33
C GLN A 9 -5.52 -34.62 -14.37
N GLU A 10 -6.50 -34.97 -13.54
CA GLU A 10 -7.04 -34.08 -12.50
C GLU A 10 -5.98 -33.66 -11.49
N THR A 11 -5.13 -34.59 -11.04
CA THR A 11 -4.04 -34.27 -10.11
C THR A 11 -2.99 -33.34 -10.75
N LYS A 12 -2.67 -33.53 -12.04
CA LYS A 12 -1.77 -32.64 -12.79
C LYS A 12 -2.37 -31.27 -13.01
N LEU A 13 -3.67 -31.18 -13.30
CA LEU A 13 -4.37 -29.89 -13.43
C LEU A 13 -4.44 -29.16 -12.07
N GLN A 14 -4.73 -29.86 -10.99
CA GLN A 14 -4.74 -29.30 -9.64
C GLN A 14 -3.35 -28.79 -9.23
N SER A 15 -2.30 -29.56 -9.48
CA SER A 15 -0.93 -29.14 -9.16
C SER A 15 -0.47 -27.95 -10.01
N ALA A 16 -0.87 -27.91 -11.30
CA ALA A 16 -0.60 -26.77 -12.19
C ALA A 16 -1.37 -25.51 -11.78
N MET A 17 -2.62 -25.65 -11.31
CA MET A 17 -3.40 -24.53 -10.78
C MET A 17 -2.85 -24.04 -9.43
N LEU A 18 -2.45 -24.92 -8.52
CA LEU A 18 -1.78 -24.53 -7.26
C LEU A 18 -0.46 -23.79 -7.56
N GLY A 19 0.38 -24.30 -8.45
CA GLY A 19 1.62 -23.62 -8.86
C GLY A 19 1.37 -22.23 -9.45
N LYS A 20 0.28 -22.08 -10.22
CA LYS A 20 -0.11 -20.78 -10.82
C LYS A 20 -0.62 -19.77 -9.81
N THR A 21 -1.18 -20.21 -8.68
CA THR A 21 -1.66 -19.31 -7.60
C THR A 21 -0.55 -18.91 -6.62
N TRP A 22 0.48 -19.72 -6.45
CA TRP A 22 1.60 -19.41 -5.54
C TRP A 22 2.63 -18.47 -6.17
N LEU A 23 2.85 -18.55 -7.46
CA LEU A 23 3.86 -17.75 -8.15
C LEU A 23 3.63 -16.23 -8.00
N PRO A 24 2.44 -15.68 -8.24
CA PRO A 24 2.18 -14.26 -8.00
C PRO A 24 2.30 -13.87 -6.52
N GLY A 25 1.91 -14.75 -5.59
CA GLY A 25 2.08 -14.50 -4.16
C GLY A 25 3.55 -14.42 -3.73
N ILE A 26 4.38 -15.36 -4.20
CA ILE A 26 5.82 -15.33 -3.96
C ILE A 26 6.46 -14.10 -4.60
N LEU A 27 6.11 -13.79 -5.86
CA LEU A 27 6.62 -12.62 -6.56
C LEU A 27 6.28 -11.32 -5.82
N THR A 28 5.02 -11.18 -5.42
CA THR A 28 4.54 -10.01 -4.65
C THR A 28 5.25 -9.92 -3.31
N GLY A 29 5.39 -11.04 -2.59
CA GLY A 29 6.11 -11.09 -1.32
C GLY A 29 7.59 -10.72 -1.49
N THR A 30 8.25 -11.26 -2.52
CA THR A 30 9.65 -10.94 -2.83
C THR A 30 9.82 -9.47 -3.18
N VAL A 31 8.94 -8.90 -4.00
CA VAL A 31 8.98 -7.47 -4.34
C VAL A 31 8.74 -6.61 -3.10
N ALA A 32 7.78 -6.95 -2.25
CA ALA A 32 7.51 -6.21 -1.01
C ALA A 32 8.70 -6.24 -0.05
N VAL A 33 9.30 -7.41 0.15
CA VAL A 33 10.51 -7.59 0.97
C VAL A 33 11.69 -6.85 0.35
N SER A 34 11.88 -6.95 -0.97
CA SER A 34 12.95 -6.23 -1.67
C SER A 34 12.79 -4.72 -1.56
N LEU A 35 11.58 -4.18 -1.71
CA LEU A 35 11.30 -2.76 -1.51
C LEU A 35 11.55 -2.30 -0.08
N PHE A 36 11.29 -3.18 0.90
CA PHE A 36 11.62 -2.91 2.29
C PHE A 36 13.12 -2.82 2.51
N PHE A 37 13.91 -3.75 1.94
CA PHE A 37 15.36 -3.80 2.12
C PHE A 37 16.15 -2.87 1.21
N VAL A 38 15.73 -2.65 -0.04
CA VAL A 38 16.43 -1.77 -1.01
C VAL A 38 16.63 -0.36 -0.46
N SER A 39 15.67 0.15 0.28
CA SER A 39 15.80 1.45 0.91
C SER A 39 16.65 1.44 2.19
N MET A 40 17.10 0.26 2.63
CA MET A 40 18.03 0.06 3.75
C MET A 40 19.46 -0.23 3.26
N VAL A 41 19.67 -0.42 1.96
CA VAL A 41 21.02 -0.65 1.42
C VAL A 41 21.83 0.62 1.60
N TYR A 42 22.72 0.56 2.53
CA TYR A 42 23.77 1.54 2.73
C TYR A 42 24.85 1.30 1.68
N PRO A 43 25.18 2.27 0.80
CA PRO A 43 26.35 2.12 -0.03
C PRO A 43 27.58 2.13 0.89
N PRO A 44 28.34 1.02 1.00
CA PRO A 44 29.51 0.94 1.90
C PRO A 44 30.61 1.92 1.52
N THR A 45 30.59 2.41 0.29
CA THR A 45 31.42 3.47 -0.23
C THR A 45 30.52 4.52 -0.80
N GLY A 46 30.05 5.44 0.02
CA GLY A 46 29.36 6.62 -0.49
C GLY A 46 30.30 7.36 -1.46
N ILE A 47 29.76 7.79 -2.59
CA ILE A 47 30.45 8.79 -3.41
C ILE A 47 30.47 10.07 -2.58
N TYR A 48 31.46 10.19 -1.72
CA TYR A 48 31.70 11.42 -0.98
C TYR A 48 32.38 12.40 -1.94
N LEU A 49 31.68 13.45 -2.30
CA LEU A 49 32.33 14.60 -2.94
C LEU A 49 33.28 15.22 -1.90
N PRO A 50 34.59 15.25 -2.18
CA PRO A 50 35.57 15.79 -1.24
C PRO A 50 35.22 17.25 -0.94
N GLY A 51 35.12 17.58 0.34
CA GLY A 51 34.88 18.96 0.80
C GLY A 51 33.46 19.28 1.25
N ILE A 52 32.48 18.43 1.05
CA ILE A 52 31.11 18.65 1.53
C ILE A 52 30.85 17.81 2.79
N LYS A 53 30.76 18.47 3.93
CA LYS A 53 30.35 17.82 5.19
C LYS A 53 28.82 17.64 5.19
N TYR A 54 28.34 16.54 4.66
CA TYR A 54 26.92 16.17 4.69
C TYR A 54 26.47 15.77 6.10
N LYS A 55 26.27 16.73 6.96
CA LYS A 55 25.53 16.52 8.20
C LYS A 55 24.12 17.08 8.01
N TYR A 56 23.13 16.25 7.74
CA TYR A 56 21.71 16.53 7.91
C TYR A 56 21.00 17.51 6.93
N LEU A 57 21.54 17.86 5.81
CA LEU A 57 20.89 18.80 4.88
C LEU A 57 20.14 18.09 3.73
N GLY A 58 19.07 17.37 4.06
CA GLY A 58 18.11 16.92 3.04
C GLY A 58 18.61 15.90 2.00
N VAL A 59 19.88 15.59 2.04
CA VAL A 59 20.50 14.55 1.24
C VAL A 59 20.32 13.24 1.95
N PHE A 60 20.05 12.17 1.20
CA PHE A 60 19.88 10.80 1.70
C PHE A 60 20.91 10.49 2.78
N THR A 61 20.45 10.46 4.03
CA THR A 61 21.29 10.01 5.11
C THR A 61 21.64 8.55 4.86
N PRO A 62 22.93 8.22 4.78
CA PRO A 62 23.35 6.86 4.49
C PRO A 62 22.99 5.86 5.61
N ASN A 63 22.48 6.34 6.74
CA ASN A 63 22.08 5.50 7.86
C ASN A 63 20.60 5.16 7.75
N PRO A 64 20.22 3.91 7.42
CA PRO A 64 18.82 3.47 7.35
C PRO A 64 18.12 3.59 8.73
N PHE A 65 18.87 3.58 9.82
CA PHE A 65 18.37 3.70 11.19
C PHE A 65 18.22 5.14 11.68
N HIS A 66 18.63 6.12 10.88
CA HIS A 66 18.55 7.53 11.27
C HIS A 66 17.12 7.99 11.58
N ASN A 67 16.12 7.35 10.98
CA ASN A 67 14.72 7.68 11.20
C ASN A 67 13.91 6.41 11.44
N ALA A 68 13.84 5.96 12.69
CA ALA A 68 13.12 4.76 13.10
C ALA A 68 11.62 4.81 12.71
N THR A 69 11.01 6.00 12.71
CA THR A 69 9.61 6.17 12.31
C THR A 69 9.40 5.89 10.83
N TYR A 70 10.42 6.16 10.00
CA TYR A 70 10.37 5.84 8.58
C TYR A 70 10.35 4.32 8.34
N MET A 71 11.10 3.58 9.11
CA MET A 71 11.15 2.12 9.04
C MET A 71 9.84 1.51 9.53
N ALA A 72 9.30 2.00 10.64
CA ALA A 72 8.04 1.55 11.20
C ALA A 72 6.83 1.84 10.30
N ALA A 73 6.84 2.95 9.55
CA ALA A 73 5.76 3.32 8.65
C ALA A 73 5.67 2.42 7.40
N ARG A 74 6.81 1.91 6.90
CA ARG A 74 6.88 1.19 5.62
C ARG A 74 5.96 -0.02 5.50
N PRO A 75 5.95 -0.98 6.44
CA PRO A 75 5.08 -2.15 6.32
C PRO A 75 3.61 -1.75 6.24
N PHE A 76 3.18 -0.78 7.04
CA PHE A 76 1.79 -0.31 7.00
C PHE A 76 1.48 0.47 5.73
N ALA A 77 2.41 1.28 5.23
CA ALA A 77 2.27 2.00 3.98
C ALA A 77 2.14 1.04 2.78
N ILE A 78 2.97 0.01 2.72
CA ILE A 78 2.93 -1.02 1.69
C ILE A 78 1.60 -1.77 1.74
N LEU A 79 1.17 -2.22 2.93
CA LEU A 79 -0.11 -2.92 3.10
C LEU A 79 -1.31 -2.04 2.74
N ALA A 80 -1.30 -0.76 3.12
CA ALA A 80 -2.33 0.20 2.74
C ALA A 80 -2.38 0.39 1.22
N PHE A 81 -1.22 0.54 0.57
CA PHE A 81 -1.15 0.69 -0.88
C PHE A 81 -1.70 -0.54 -1.62
N PHE A 82 -1.33 -1.74 -1.20
CA PHE A 82 -1.85 -2.97 -1.80
C PHE A 82 -3.36 -3.10 -1.59
N LYS A 83 -3.86 -2.83 -0.37
CA LYS A 83 -5.30 -2.87 -0.09
C LYS A 83 -6.07 -1.83 -0.90
N TYR A 84 -5.52 -0.64 -1.10
CA TYR A 84 -6.10 0.35 -2.00
C TYR A 84 -6.15 -0.17 -3.44
N GLY A 85 -5.05 -0.78 -3.91
CA GLY A 85 -4.98 -1.38 -5.25
C GLY A 85 -5.99 -2.51 -5.46
N GLU A 86 -6.24 -3.35 -4.43
CA GLU A 86 -7.27 -4.40 -4.48
C GLU A 86 -8.69 -3.83 -4.49
N LEU A 87 -8.95 -2.76 -3.75
CA LEU A 87 -10.25 -2.11 -3.71
C LEU A 87 -10.58 -1.32 -4.98
N LEU A 88 -9.57 -0.76 -5.65
CA LEU A 88 -9.73 0.14 -6.78
C LEU A 88 -10.49 -0.45 -7.99
N PRO A 89 -10.36 -1.73 -8.38
CA PRO A 89 -11.16 -2.33 -9.45
C PRO A 89 -12.57 -2.72 -9.02
N VAL A 90 -12.82 -2.91 -7.73
CA VAL A 90 -14.09 -3.46 -7.23
C VAL A 90 -15.00 -2.45 -6.56
N TYR A 91 -14.49 -1.30 -6.09
CA TYR A 91 -15.27 -0.35 -5.29
C TYR A 91 -16.50 0.23 -6.02
N GLU A 92 -16.49 0.24 -7.35
CA GLU A 92 -17.60 0.73 -8.18
C GLU A 92 -18.74 -0.28 -8.33
N GLN A 93 -18.57 -1.52 -7.88
CA GLN A 93 -19.59 -2.56 -7.95
C GLN A 93 -20.72 -2.31 -6.95
N LYS A 94 -21.95 -2.71 -7.32
CA LYS A 94 -23.17 -2.37 -6.56
C LYS A 94 -23.16 -2.78 -5.08
N ASN A 95 -22.45 -3.86 -4.72
CA ASN A 95 -22.40 -4.39 -3.36
C ASN A 95 -20.96 -4.44 -2.81
N ALA A 96 -20.02 -3.71 -3.40
CA ALA A 96 -18.59 -3.77 -3.07
C ALA A 96 -18.31 -3.65 -1.57
N VAL A 97 -18.94 -2.68 -0.90
CA VAL A 97 -18.74 -2.46 0.54
C VAL A 97 -19.18 -3.66 1.38
N ARG A 98 -20.27 -4.34 1.00
CA ARG A 98 -20.77 -5.49 1.73
C ARG A 98 -19.90 -6.73 1.51
N GLU A 99 -19.50 -6.96 0.28
CA GLU A 99 -18.71 -8.13 -0.14
C GLU A 99 -17.24 -8.01 0.30
N HIS A 100 -16.68 -6.81 0.25
CA HIS A 100 -15.28 -6.51 0.59
C HIS A 100 -15.12 -5.73 1.91
N LYS A 101 -16.10 -5.81 2.83
CA LYS A 101 -16.09 -5.07 4.11
C LYS A 101 -14.77 -5.19 4.87
N ARG A 102 -14.20 -6.39 4.89
CA ARG A 102 -12.92 -6.66 5.56
C ARG A 102 -11.78 -5.86 4.93
N ASP A 103 -11.74 -5.77 3.61
CA ASP A 103 -10.68 -5.07 2.88
C ASP A 103 -10.76 -3.56 3.09
N TYR A 104 -11.97 -2.99 3.13
CA TYR A 104 -12.19 -1.59 3.50
C TYR A 104 -11.70 -1.28 4.91
N ILE A 105 -12.01 -2.14 5.89
CA ILE A 105 -11.58 -1.97 7.28
C ILE A 105 -10.05 -2.11 7.38
N LEU A 106 -9.46 -3.13 6.76
CA LEU A 106 -8.01 -3.33 6.77
C LEU A 106 -7.28 -2.17 6.10
N PHE A 107 -7.79 -1.66 4.98
CA PHE A 107 -7.24 -0.48 4.33
C PHE A 107 -7.22 0.73 5.28
N ALA A 108 -8.35 1.03 5.94
CA ALA A 108 -8.45 2.14 6.88
C ALA A 108 -7.49 1.99 8.08
N ILE A 109 -7.36 0.77 8.63
CA ILE A 109 -6.44 0.48 9.73
C ILE A 109 -4.98 0.64 9.30
N TYR A 110 -4.57 0.06 8.18
CA TYR A 110 -3.19 0.16 7.72
C TYR A 110 -2.81 1.59 7.37
N LEU A 111 -3.73 2.35 6.78
CA LEU A 111 -3.52 3.75 6.46
C LEU A 111 -3.37 4.60 7.74
N LEU A 112 -4.22 4.36 8.73
CA LEU A 112 -4.13 5.03 10.05
C LEU A 112 -2.79 4.72 10.72
N LEU A 113 -2.38 3.45 10.79
CA LEU A 113 -1.09 3.05 11.39
C LEU A 113 0.10 3.67 10.66
N ALA A 114 0.05 3.73 9.31
CA ALA A 114 1.07 4.42 8.53
C ALA A 114 1.13 5.91 8.87
N THR A 115 -0.02 6.56 9.08
CA THR A 115 -0.13 7.99 9.42
C THR A 115 0.41 8.29 10.79
N MET A 116 0.02 7.50 11.80
CA MET A 116 0.51 7.62 13.17
C MET A 116 2.03 7.51 13.28
N THR A 117 2.64 6.71 12.41
CA THR A 117 4.09 6.56 12.38
C THR A 117 4.78 7.64 11.56
N LYS A 118 4.26 7.97 10.37
CA LYS A 118 4.77 9.03 9.51
C LYS A 118 3.74 9.49 8.48
N PRO A 119 3.22 10.71 8.58
CA PRO A 119 2.13 11.20 7.74
C PRO A 119 2.50 11.45 6.27
N SER A 120 3.79 11.54 5.94
CA SER A 120 4.23 11.90 4.58
C SER A 120 3.72 10.96 3.49
N PHE A 121 3.72 9.65 3.73
CA PHE A 121 3.17 8.66 2.79
C PHE A 121 1.67 8.88 2.57
N THR A 122 0.96 9.09 3.67
CA THR A 122 -0.50 9.27 3.65
C THR A 122 -0.92 10.48 2.85
N ILE A 123 -0.23 11.62 3.03
CA ILE A 123 -0.51 12.85 2.28
C ILE A 123 -0.40 12.60 0.77
N VAL A 124 0.64 11.89 0.34
CA VAL A 124 0.82 11.55 -1.07
C VAL A 124 -0.26 10.59 -1.56
N LEU A 125 -0.54 9.53 -0.79
CA LEU A 125 -1.56 8.54 -1.17
C LEU A 125 -2.96 9.17 -1.23
N VAL A 126 -3.34 9.97 -0.24
CA VAL A 126 -4.64 10.65 -0.20
C VAL A 126 -4.78 11.63 -1.36
N GLY A 127 -3.73 12.38 -1.68
CA GLY A 127 -3.71 13.28 -2.83
C GLY A 127 -3.88 12.52 -4.15
N ALA A 128 -3.10 11.47 -4.37
CA ALA A 128 -3.18 10.66 -5.59
C ALA A 128 -4.53 9.93 -5.70
N ALA A 129 -5.01 9.32 -4.60
CA ALA A 129 -6.31 8.67 -4.53
C ALA A 129 -7.45 9.64 -4.80
N GLY A 130 -7.41 10.82 -4.19
CA GLY A 130 -8.42 11.87 -4.39
C GLY A 130 -8.51 12.30 -5.87
N ILE A 131 -7.38 12.57 -6.51
CA ILE A 131 -7.33 12.93 -7.93
C ILE A 131 -7.91 11.80 -8.80
N LEU A 132 -7.51 10.56 -8.55
CA LEU A 132 -7.99 9.39 -9.30
C LEU A 132 -9.49 9.16 -9.11
N MET A 133 -9.98 9.26 -7.87
CA MET A 133 -11.39 9.10 -7.54
C MET A 133 -12.24 10.20 -8.17
N LEU A 134 -11.79 11.45 -8.11
CA LEU A 134 -12.46 12.58 -8.78
C LEU A 134 -12.49 12.37 -10.30
N TRP A 135 -11.35 12.02 -10.90
CA TRP A 135 -11.28 11.76 -12.33
C TRP A 135 -12.25 10.64 -12.77
N ARG A 136 -12.30 9.52 -12.04
CA ARG A 136 -13.24 8.43 -12.30
C ARG A 136 -14.70 8.87 -12.12
N MET A 137 -14.98 9.67 -11.10
CA MET A 137 -16.32 10.20 -10.83
C MET A 137 -16.80 11.09 -11.98
N PHE A 138 -15.97 12.02 -12.45
CA PHE A 138 -16.31 12.88 -13.62
C PHE A 138 -16.47 12.07 -14.90
N ARG A 139 -15.54 11.13 -15.16
CA ARG A 139 -15.64 10.24 -16.34
C ARG A 139 -16.88 9.36 -16.29
N GLY A 140 -17.28 8.90 -15.12
CA GLY A 140 -18.49 8.10 -14.89
C GLY A 140 -19.79 8.90 -14.83
N ARG A 141 -19.75 10.21 -15.11
CA ARG A 141 -20.90 11.13 -14.98
C ARG A 141 -21.62 11.00 -13.62
N PHE A 142 -20.84 10.97 -12.54
CA PHE A 142 -21.31 10.84 -11.14
C PHE A 142 -22.06 9.53 -10.80
N ARG A 143 -22.12 8.55 -11.71
CA ARG A 143 -22.73 7.24 -11.40
C ARG A 143 -22.03 6.52 -10.25
N ASN A 144 -20.74 6.80 -10.04
CA ASN A 144 -19.90 6.19 -9.02
C ASN A 144 -19.78 7.06 -7.76
N PHE A 145 -20.68 8.02 -7.56
CA PHE A 145 -20.63 8.95 -6.44
C PHE A 145 -20.71 8.21 -5.09
N VAL A 146 -21.74 7.38 -4.91
CA VAL A 146 -21.92 6.63 -3.63
C VAL A 146 -20.77 5.69 -3.31
N PRO A 147 -20.31 4.82 -4.23
CA PRO A 147 -19.10 4.02 -4.01
C PRO A 147 -17.86 4.86 -3.69
N THR A 148 -17.68 5.99 -4.36
CA THR A 148 -16.55 6.91 -4.10
C THR A 148 -16.60 7.49 -2.69
N VAL A 149 -17.79 7.87 -2.21
CA VAL A 149 -18.00 8.34 -0.84
C VAL A 149 -17.65 7.23 0.17
N TRP A 150 -18.09 5.99 -0.05
CA TRP A 150 -17.76 4.89 0.85
C TRP A 150 -16.25 4.61 0.93
N LEU A 151 -15.56 4.65 -0.20
CA LEU A 151 -14.10 4.55 -0.19
C LEU A 151 -13.47 5.76 0.50
N GLY A 152 -14.03 6.95 0.31
CA GLY A 152 -13.63 8.19 0.99
C GLY A 152 -13.77 8.13 2.51
N VAL A 153 -14.79 7.45 3.03
CA VAL A 153 -15.00 7.26 4.48
C VAL A 153 -13.81 6.54 5.14
N CYS A 154 -13.11 5.66 4.42
CA CYS A 154 -11.92 4.99 4.93
C CYS A 154 -10.76 5.93 5.25
N PHE A 155 -10.73 7.12 4.67
CA PHE A 155 -9.71 8.14 4.95
C PHE A 155 -10.03 9.01 6.18
N ILE A 156 -11.27 8.97 6.71
CA ILE A 156 -11.68 9.80 7.84
C ILE A 156 -10.81 9.58 9.08
N PRO A 157 -10.56 8.34 9.56
CA PRO A 157 -9.73 8.12 10.75
C PRO A 157 -8.33 8.73 10.59
N THR A 158 -7.76 8.56 9.42
CA THR A 158 -6.45 9.10 9.05
C THR A 158 -6.44 10.63 9.02
N PHE A 159 -7.50 11.23 8.49
CA PHE A 159 -7.64 12.69 8.47
C PHE A 159 -7.77 13.27 9.88
N MET A 160 -8.50 12.60 10.76
CA MET A 160 -8.61 12.99 12.16
C MET A 160 -7.26 12.92 12.90
N ASP A 161 -6.48 11.87 12.63
CA ASP A 161 -5.13 11.74 13.17
C ASP A 161 -4.20 12.84 12.66
N LEU A 162 -4.24 13.15 11.36
CA LEU A 162 -3.48 14.26 10.78
C LEU A 162 -3.82 15.61 11.43
N LEU A 163 -5.10 15.88 11.66
CA LEU A 163 -5.53 17.10 12.35
C LEU A 163 -5.02 17.14 13.80
N TYR A 164 -5.06 16.01 14.49
CA TYR A 164 -4.53 15.88 15.84
C TYR A 164 -3.02 16.16 15.90
N GLN A 165 -2.26 15.52 15.01
CA GLN A 165 -0.81 15.73 14.90
C GLN A 165 -0.47 17.18 14.54
N PHE A 166 -1.23 17.78 13.62
CA PHE A 166 -1.04 19.18 13.23
C PHE A 166 -1.23 20.13 14.41
N ARG A 167 -2.28 19.93 15.21
CA ARG A 167 -2.50 20.73 16.43
C ARG A 167 -1.36 20.58 17.43
N GLY A 168 -0.84 19.38 17.63
CA GLY A 168 0.26 19.12 18.56
C GLY A 168 1.60 19.72 18.16
N VAL A 169 1.78 20.06 16.87
CA VAL A 169 3.04 20.62 16.34
C VAL A 169 2.98 22.15 16.23
N PHE A 170 1.80 22.72 15.94
CA PHE A 170 1.67 24.13 15.57
C PHE A 170 0.86 24.98 16.58
N VAL A 171 0.38 24.39 17.66
CA VAL A 171 -0.34 25.07 18.75
C VAL A 171 0.31 24.76 20.08
#